data_71465e2d0820a519f46b1d9bee7ffcc5
#
_entry.id   71465e2d0820a519f46b1d9bee7ffcc5
#
_cell.length_a   1.000
_cell.length_b   1.000
_cell.length_c   1.000
_cell.angle_alpha   90.00
_cell.angle_beta   90.00
_cell.angle_gamma   90.00
#
_symmetry.space_group_name_H-M   'P 1'
#
loop_
_entity.id
_entity.type
_entity.pdbx_description
1 polymer ?
#
loop_
_entity_poly.entity_id
_entity_poly.type
_entity_poly.pdbx_seq_one_letter_code
_entity_poly.pdbx_strand_id
1 'polypeptide(L)'
;GHSAYIISTILARHGFSKSFHIFDSFEGGLSDKTSEDVSDYARQTKEEAEFEKNWFSSTINDLKKALIGFDFIEIYKGWIPDRFPEVESKKFAFVHVDVDLYQPTLDSLKFFYPRLLPGGVIVVDDYGYSVFPGAKRAVDEFLRGTDCSVFYETPMGSCFIIK
;
A
#
# COMPACT_ATOMS: atom_id res chain seq x y z
N GLY A 1 4.40 -7.45 7.46
CA GLY A 1 3.55 -8.64 7.38
C GLY A 1 2.31 -8.63 8.27
N HIS A 2 2.19 -7.64 9.18
CA HIS A 2 1.08 -7.62 10.16
C HIS A 2 -0.29 -7.43 9.47
N SER A 3 -0.41 -6.42 8.63
CA SER A 3 -1.65 -6.14 7.86
C SER A 3 -2.03 -7.33 6.98
N ALA A 4 -1.05 -7.95 6.31
CA ALA A 4 -1.27 -9.13 5.47
C ALA A 4 -1.81 -10.32 6.28
N TYR A 5 -1.30 -10.56 7.50
CA TYR A 5 -1.79 -11.62 8.38
C TYR A 5 -3.23 -11.37 8.84
N ILE A 6 -3.56 -10.14 9.26
CA ILE A 6 -4.92 -9.78 9.68
C ILE A 6 -5.90 -9.96 8.53
N ILE A 7 -5.58 -9.42 7.35
CA ILE A 7 -6.42 -9.54 6.15
C ILE A 7 -6.62 -11.02 5.81
N SER A 8 -5.55 -11.82 5.76
CA SER A 8 -5.63 -13.25 5.46
C SER A 8 -6.50 -14.02 6.45
N THR A 9 -6.39 -13.68 7.75
CA THR A 9 -7.21 -14.30 8.79
C THR A 9 -8.70 -14.00 8.59
N ILE A 10 -9.04 -12.75 8.26
CA ILE A 10 -10.44 -12.35 7.99
C ILE A 10 -10.95 -13.07 6.75
N LEU A 11 -10.18 -13.06 5.65
CA LEU A 11 -10.56 -13.73 4.41
C LEU A 11 -10.80 -15.23 4.62
N ALA A 12 -9.90 -15.92 5.33
CA ALA A 12 -10.05 -17.35 5.63
C ALA A 12 -11.31 -17.65 6.45
N ARG A 13 -11.60 -16.83 7.48
CA ARG A 13 -12.81 -16.99 8.30
C ARG A 13 -14.10 -16.85 7.52
N HIS A 14 -14.09 -16.08 6.45
CA HIS A 14 -15.25 -15.87 5.56
C HIS A 14 -15.28 -16.78 4.34
N GLY A 15 -14.43 -17.80 4.29
CA GLY A 15 -14.40 -18.77 3.18
C GLY A 15 -13.99 -18.17 1.85
N PHE A 16 -13.05 -17.22 1.88
CA PHE A 16 -12.57 -16.55 0.67
C PHE A 16 -11.95 -17.54 -0.31
N SER A 17 -12.42 -17.53 -1.55
CA SER A 17 -12.05 -18.49 -2.61
C SER A 17 -11.28 -17.86 -3.78
N LYS A 18 -10.78 -16.63 -3.62
CA LYS A 18 -10.00 -15.90 -4.62
C LYS A 18 -8.57 -15.72 -4.15
N SER A 19 -7.70 -15.19 -5.01
CA SER A 19 -6.32 -14.91 -4.65
C SER A 19 -6.18 -13.59 -3.88
N PHE A 20 -5.29 -13.58 -2.90
CA PHE A 20 -4.80 -12.39 -2.22
C PHE A 20 -3.36 -12.13 -2.68
N HIS A 21 -3.11 -10.97 -3.25
CA HIS A 21 -1.84 -10.58 -3.86
C HIS A 21 -1.09 -9.64 -2.95
N ILE A 22 0.17 -9.96 -2.62
CA ILE A 22 1.04 -9.15 -1.76
C ILE A 22 2.26 -8.71 -2.56
N PHE A 23 2.51 -7.42 -2.59
CA PHE A 23 3.67 -6.80 -3.22
C PHE A 23 4.57 -6.20 -2.15
N ASP A 24 5.85 -6.52 -2.18
CA ASP A 24 6.86 -5.94 -1.29
C ASP A 24 8.24 -6.11 -1.93
N SER A 25 9.12 -5.15 -1.74
CA SER A 25 10.49 -5.21 -2.26
C SER A 25 11.31 -6.32 -1.60
N PHE A 26 11.13 -6.52 -0.29
CA PHE A 26 11.97 -7.39 0.57
C PHE A 26 13.48 -7.10 0.44
N GLU A 27 13.84 -5.86 0.07
CA GLU A 27 15.23 -5.45 -0.20
C GLU A 27 15.71 -4.30 0.71
N GLY A 28 14.92 -3.99 1.74
CA GLY A 28 15.30 -3.03 2.77
C GLY A 28 14.61 -1.67 2.65
N GLY A 29 13.59 -1.49 3.45
CA GLY A 29 12.98 -0.24 3.75
C GLY A 29 12.20 0.42 2.63
N LEU A 30 12.20 1.74 2.63
CA LEU A 30 11.45 2.57 1.70
C LEU A 30 12.27 2.87 0.44
N SER A 31 11.59 3.16 -0.67
CA SER A 31 12.20 3.69 -1.88
C SER A 31 12.77 5.10 -1.65
N ASP A 32 13.44 5.66 -2.66
CA ASP A 32 13.96 7.01 -2.54
C ASP A 32 12.83 8.04 -2.42
N LYS A 33 12.98 8.98 -1.47
CA LYS A 33 12.03 10.07 -1.26
C LYS A 33 12.13 11.09 -2.39
N THR A 34 10.98 11.60 -2.79
CA THR A 34 10.84 12.73 -3.70
C THR A 34 10.72 14.06 -2.95
N SER A 35 10.67 15.19 -3.66
CA SER A 35 10.37 16.49 -3.05
C SER A 35 8.99 16.51 -2.38
N GLU A 36 8.07 15.66 -2.82
CA GLU A 36 6.72 15.55 -2.28
C GLU A 36 6.67 14.85 -0.91
N ASP A 37 7.72 14.11 -0.57
CA ASP A 37 7.85 13.38 0.69
C ASP A 37 8.49 14.21 1.80
N VAL A 38 8.98 15.43 1.47
CA VAL A 38 9.61 16.29 2.46
C VAL A 38 8.54 16.95 3.33
N SER A 39 8.64 16.73 4.63
CA SER A 39 7.83 17.40 5.64
C SER A 39 8.41 18.76 5.99
N ASP A 40 7.57 19.79 6.08
CA ASP A 40 7.97 21.12 6.58
C ASP A 40 8.44 21.08 8.04
N TYR A 41 8.11 20.02 8.78
CA TYR A 41 8.43 19.83 10.19
C TYR A 41 9.68 18.97 10.44
N ALA A 42 10.20 18.30 9.43
CA ALA A 42 11.33 17.39 9.60
C ALA A 42 12.52 17.80 8.72
N ARG A 43 13.46 18.55 9.28
CA ARG A 43 14.86 18.48 8.81
C ARG A 43 15.42 17.14 9.24
N GLN A 44 15.17 16.10 8.47
CA GLN A 44 15.78 14.80 8.71
C GLN A 44 17.30 14.91 8.61
N THR A 45 17.99 14.46 9.62
CA THR A 45 19.42 14.17 9.54
C THR A 45 19.63 12.96 8.62
N LYS A 46 20.84 12.82 8.05
CA LYS A 46 21.17 11.63 7.24
C LYS A 46 21.01 10.32 8.03
N GLU A 47 21.30 10.36 9.34
CA GLU A 47 21.20 9.23 10.26
C GLU A 47 19.73 8.81 10.49
N GLU A 48 18.82 9.77 10.61
CA GLU A 48 17.38 9.51 10.73
C GLU A 48 16.81 8.93 9.45
N ALA A 49 17.22 9.40 8.27
CA ALA A 49 16.79 8.86 6.99
C ALA A 49 17.28 7.42 6.79
N GLU A 50 18.50 7.10 7.20
CA GLU A 50 19.06 5.74 7.12
C GLU A 50 18.42 4.80 8.14
N PHE A 51 18.11 5.28 9.34
CA PHE A 51 17.38 4.55 10.36
C PHE A 51 15.96 4.20 9.87
N GLU A 52 15.24 5.16 9.32
CA GLU A 52 13.91 4.99 8.76
C GLU A 52 13.90 3.95 7.62
N LYS A 53 14.88 4.05 6.70
CA LYS A 53 15.06 3.09 5.60
C LYS A 53 15.29 1.65 6.10
N ASN A 54 15.98 1.47 7.21
CA ASN A 54 16.24 0.16 7.80
C ASN A 54 15.07 -0.39 8.62
N TRP A 55 14.27 0.48 9.23
CA TRP A 55 13.18 0.07 10.12
C TRP A 55 12.08 -0.69 9.39
N PHE A 56 11.76 -0.32 8.17
CA PHE A 56 10.72 -0.99 7.35
C PHE A 56 11.22 -2.24 6.64
N SER A 57 12.40 -2.74 6.99
CA SER A 57 12.98 -3.93 6.39
C SER A 57 12.34 -5.21 6.94
N SER A 58 11.85 -6.05 6.04
CA SER A 58 11.39 -7.41 6.36
C SER A 58 11.90 -8.41 5.34
N THR A 59 11.95 -9.70 5.71
CA THR A 59 12.35 -10.74 4.77
C THR A 59 11.13 -11.50 4.24
N ILE A 60 11.22 -11.95 2.97
CA ILE A 60 10.17 -12.80 2.39
C ILE A 60 9.96 -14.09 3.19
N ASN A 61 11.03 -14.61 3.83
CA ASN A 61 10.93 -15.82 4.66
C ASN A 61 10.11 -15.59 5.93
N ASP A 62 10.23 -14.42 6.55
CA ASP A 62 9.45 -14.08 7.73
C ASP A 62 7.99 -13.87 7.37
N LEU A 63 7.70 -13.23 6.25
CA LEU A 63 6.33 -13.14 5.74
C LEU A 63 5.75 -14.52 5.46
N LYS A 64 6.47 -15.39 4.74
CA LYS A 64 6.01 -16.76 4.45
C LYS A 64 5.74 -17.56 5.71
N LYS A 65 6.57 -17.43 6.75
CA LYS A 65 6.34 -18.09 8.05
C LYS A 65 5.06 -17.57 8.72
N ALA A 66 4.85 -16.25 8.71
CA ALA A 66 3.66 -15.64 9.31
C ALA A 66 2.36 -16.05 8.59
N LEU A 67 2.44 -16.38 7.30
CA LEU A 67 1.29 -16.71 6.46
C LEU A 67 1.12 -18.21 6.22
N ILE A 68 1.81 -19.06 6.98
CA ILE A 68 1.61 -20.53 6.92
C ILE A 68 0.15 -20.87 7.16
N GLY A 69 -0.43 -21.70 6.28
CA GLY A 69 -1.83 -22.15 6.39
C GLY A 69 -2.82 -21.34 5.54
N PHE A 70 -2.36 -20.29 4.83
CA PHE A 70 -3.17 -19.58 3.84
C PHE A 70 -2.68 -19.93 2.44
N ASP A 71 -3.42 -20.77 1.71
CA ASP A 71 -3.08 -21.30 0.39
C ASP A 71 -3.50 -20.39 -0.79
N PHE A 72 -4.26 -19.34 -0.50
CA PHE A 72 -4.77 -18.38 -1.48
C PHE A 72 -3.87 -17.15 -1.70
N ILE A 73 -2.66 -17.12 -1.12
CA ILE A 73 -1.76 -15.97 -1.17
C ILE A 73 -0.73 -16.11 -2.29
N GLU A 74 -0.60 -15.05 -3.08
CA GLU A 74 0.44 -14.88 -4.09
C GLU A 74 1.37 -13.73 -3.68
N ILE A 75 2.68 -13.96 -3.62
CA ILE A 75 3.68 -12.97 -3.17
C ILE A 75 4.56 -12.58 -4.35
N TYR A 76 4.64 -11.27 -4.60
CA TYR A 76 5.43 -10.66 -5.67
C TYR A 76 6.59 -9.89 -5.05
N LYS A 77 7.79 -10.48 -5.08
CA LYS A 77 9.01 -9.82 -4.62
C LYS A 77 9.51 -8.83 -5.67
N GLY A 78 9.76 -7.61 -5.27
CA GLY A 78 10.36 -6.55 -6.06
C GLY A 78 9.66 -5.21 -5.87
N TRP A 79 10.29 -4.18 -6.41
CA TRP A 79 9.76 -2.82 -6.32
C TRP A 79 8.50 -2.63 -7.17
N ILE A 80 7.56 -1.85 -6.67
CA ILE A 80 6.43 -1.33 -7.44
C ILE A 80 6.87 -0.01 -8.12
N PRO A 81 6.36 0.33 -9.32
CA PRO A 81 5.29 -0.37 -10.06
C PRO A 81 5.75 -1.57 -10.91
N ASP A 82 7.03 -1.94 -10.93
CA ASP A 82 7.60 -2.94 -11.85
C ASP A 82 6.93 -4.33 -11.76
N ARG A 83 6.34 -4.64 -10.59
CA ARG A 83 5.66 -5.92 -10.35
C ARG A 83 4.17 -5.90 -10.70
N PHE A 84 3.58 -4.75 -11.00
CA PHE A 84 2.15 -4.64 -11.32
C PHE A 84 1.71 -5.36 -12.60
N PRO A 85 2.53 -5.46 -13.68
CA PRO A 85 2.15 -6.21 -14.87
C PRO A 85 1.73 -7.66 -14.62
N GLU A 86 2.19 -8.30 -13.55
CA GLU A 86 1.84 -9.68 -13.20
C GLU A 86 0.36 -9.87 -12.85
N VAL A 87 -0.32 -8.79 -12.49
CA VAL A 87 -1.75 -8.78 -12.18
C VAL A 87 -2.57 -7.85 -13.08
N GLU A 88 -2.01 -7.44 -14.21
CA GLU A 88 -2.61 -6.45 -15.12
C GLU A 88 -4.02 -6.86 -15.59
N SER A 89 -4.25 -8.15 -15.82
CA SER A 89 -5.54 -8.68 -16.27
C SER A 89 -6.57 -8.89 -15.16
N LYS A 90 -6.17 -8.72 -13.90
CA LYS A 90 -7.03 -9.02 -12.75
C LYS A 90 -7.94 -7.84 -12.39
N LYS A 91 -9.03 -8.15 -11.67
CA LYS A 91 -9.94 -7.18 -11.04
C LYS A 91 -9.93 -7.37 -9.55
N PHE A 92 -10.07 -6.28 -8.81
CA PHE A 92 -9.94 -6.26 -7.37
C PHE A 92 -11.22 -5.75 -6.70
N ALA A 93 -11.61 -6.37 -5.61
CA ALA A 93 -12.68 -5.87 -4.74
C ALA A 93 -12.11 -4.99 -3.61
N PHE A 94 -10.86 -5.26 -3.22
CA PHE A 94 -10.19 -4.57 -2.13
C PHE A 94 -8.71 -4.42 -2.45
N VAL A 95 -8.15 -3.24 -2.14
CA VAL A 95 -6.71 -2.95 -2.22
C VAL A 95 -6.31 -2.21 -0.96
N HIS A 96 -5.22 -2.62 -0.33
CA HIS A 96 -4.58 -1.92 0.79
C HIS A 96 -3.24 -1.37 0.31
N VAL A 97 -3.08 -0.06 0.35
CA VAL A 97 -1.87 0.67 -0.04
C VAL A 97 -1.21 1.17 1.25
N ASP A 98 -0.04 0.62 1.55
CA ASP A 98 0.74 0.84 2.76
C ASP A 98 2.20 0.92 2.31
N VAL A 99 2.56 2.08 1.74
CA VAL A 99 3.84 2.30 1.04
C VAL A 99 4.47 3.65 1.37
N ASP A 100 3.88 4.38 2.32
CA ASP A 100 4.38 5.58 2.98
C ASP A 100 4.63 6.79 2.04
N LEU A 101 5.21 6.59 0.87
CA LEU A 101 5.76 7.64 0.02
C LEU A 101 4.83 8.05 -1.12
N TYR A 102 5.05 9.24 -1.65
CA TYR A 102 4.25 9.87 -2.71
C TYR A 102 4.20 9.02 -3.99
N GLN A 103 5.37 8.71 -4.58
CA GLN A 103 5.40 8.06 -5.89
C GLN A 103 4.77 6.66 -5.87
N PRO A 104 5.14 5.75 -4.94
CA PRO A 104 4.53 4.42 -4.91
C PRO A 104 3.04 4.45 -4.55
N THR A 105 2.58 5.42 -3.75
CA THR A 105 1.15 5.63 -3.49
C THR A 105 0.42 6.03 -4.78
N LEU A 106 0.94 7.02 -5.50
CA LEU A 106 0.33 7.52 -6.74
C LEU A 106 0.29 6.43 -7.82
N ASP A 107 1.37 5.67 -7.99
CA ASP A 107 1.46 4.56 -8.94
C ASP A 107 0.45 3.46 -8.60
N SER A 108 0.32 3.13 -7.30
CA SER A 108 -0.66 2.16 -6.83
C SER A 108 -2.10 2.61 -7.13
N LEU A 109 -2.44 3.86 -6.85
CA LEU A 109 -3.77 4.40 -7.14
C LEU A 109 -4.07 4.38 -8.64
N LYS A 110 -3.14 4.86 -9.47
CA LYS A 110 -3.28 4.88 -10.94
C LYS A 110 -3.42 3.49 -11.53
N PHE A 111 -2.75 2.49 -10.96
CA PHE A 111 -2.81 1.12 -11.45
C PHE A 111 -4.07 0.39 -10.97
N PHE A 112 -4.37 0.42 -9.68
CA PHE A 112 -5.42 -0.41 -9.09
C PHE A 112 -6.81 0.17 -9.24
N TYR A 113 -7.00 1.49 -9.19
CA TYR A 113 -8.34 2.10 -9.24
C TYR A 113 -9.13 1.74 -10.52
N PRO A 114 -8.55 1.82 -11.74
CA PRO A 114 -9.27 1.37 -12.95
C PRO A 114 -9.64 -0.11 -12.92
N ARG A 115 -8.92 -0.90 -12.13
CA ARG A 115 -9.08 -2.34 -11.98
C ARG A 115 -9.99 -2.74 -10.82
N LEU A 116 -10.46 -1.79 -10.01
CA LEU A 116 -11.48 -2.08 -9.01
C LEU A 116 -12.79 -2.49 -9.68
N LEU A 117 -13.47 -3.42 -9.04
CA LEU A 117 -14.89 -3.71 -9.31
C LEU A 117 -15.75 -2.53 -8.86
N PRO A 118 -16.97 -2.35 -9.43
CA PRO A 118 -17.93 -1.40 -8.89
C PRO A 118 -18.19 -1.68 -7.41
N GLY A 119 -18.09 -0.65 -6.55
CA GLY A 119 -18.16 -0.77 -5.10
C GLY A 119 -16.88 -1.32 -4.45
N GLY A 120 -15.84 -1.57 -5.23
CA GLY A 120 -14.52 -1.95 -4.69
C GLY A 120 -13.84 -0.80 -3.96
N VAL A 121 -12.98 -1.14 -3.01
CA VAL A 121 -12.39 -0.20 -2.04
C VAL A 121 -10.87 -0.20 -2.13
N ILE A 122 -10.27 0.98 -2.16
CA ILE A 122 -8.86 1.19 -1.84
C ILE A 122 -8.76 1.82 -0.45
N VAL A 123 -7.93 1.23 0.41
CA VAL A 123 -7.49 1.85 1.67
C VAL A 123 -6.07 2.35 1.47
N VAL A 124 -5.80 3.61 1.83
CA VAL A 124 -4.44 4.15 1.89
C VAL A 124 -4.12 4.44 3.35
N ASP A 125 -3.07 3.80 3.87
CA ASP A 125 -2.80 3.79 5.31
C ASP A 125 -2.32 5.14 5.82
N ASP A 126 -1.39 5.79 5.14
CA ASP A 126 -0.65 6.96 5.62
C ASP A 126 -1.23 8.31 5.20
N TYR A 127 -2.47 8.36 4.72
CA TYR A 127 -3.07 9.60 4.18
C TYR A 127 -3.02 10.79 5.15
N GLY A 128 -3.35 10.58 6.41
CA GLY A 128 -3.38 11.62 7.44
C GLY A 128 -2.14 11.64 8.34
N TYR A 129 -1.09 10.86 8.01
CA TYR A 129 0.08 10.73 8.85
C TYR A 129 1.13 11.77 8.47
N SER A 130 1.33 12.77 9.34
CA SER A 130 2.18 13.96 9.04
C SER A 130 3.66 13.65 8.79
N VAL A 131 4.14 12.48 9.21
CA VAL A 131 5.51 12.01 8.95
C VAL A 131 5.71 11.62 7.49
N PHE A 132 4.63 11.16 6.83
CA PHE A 132 4.63 10.77 5.42
C PHE A 132 3.71 11.66 4.58
N PRO A 133 4.01 12.96 4.41
CA PRO A 133 3.14 13.89 3.72
C PRO A 133 2.93 13.54 2.24
N GLY A 134 3.84 12.73 1.69
CA GLY A 134 3.78 12.27 0.30
C GLY A 134 2.55 11.41 0.01
N ALA A 135 2.15 10.53 0.92
CA ALA A 135 0.96 9.71 0.75
C ALA A 135 -0.30 10.57 0.59
N LYS A 136 -0.46 11.61 1.44
CA LYS A 136 -1.57 12.56 1.32
C LYS A 136 -1.56 13.30 -0.02
N ARG A 137 -0.40 13.83 -0.42
CA ARG A 137 -0.27 14.58 -1.68
C ARG A 137 -0.60 13.71 -2.89
N ALA A 138 -0.20 12.44 -2.88
CA ALA A 138 -0.51 11.48 -3.94
C ALA A 138 -2.02 11.22 -4.06
N VAL A 139 -2.71 11.00 -2.93
CA VAL A 139 -4.15 10.81 -2.91
C VAL A 139 -4.88 12.07 -3.38
N ASP A 140 -4.51 13.23 -2.85
CA ASP A 140 -5.14 14.51 -3.20
C ASP A 140 -4.93 14.85 -4.69
N GLU A 141 -3.77 14.51 -5.27
CA GLU A 141 -3.53 14.63 -6.71
C GLU A 141 -4.42 13.70 -7.51
N PHE A 142 -4.45 12.44 -7.12
CA PHE A 142 -5.24 11.41 -7.80
C PHE A 142 -6.73 11.76 -7.83
N LEU A 143 -7.29 12.23 -6.71
CA LEU A 143 -8.70 12.57 -6.60
C LEU A 143 -9.10 13.80 -7.43
N ARG A 144 -8.19 14.73 -7.73
CA ARG A 144 -8.50 15.86 -8.61
C ARG A 144 -8.91 15.46 -10.03
N GLY A 145 -8.45 14.29 -10.49
CA GLY A 145 -8.72 13.78 -11.84
C GLY A 145 -9.61 12.53 -11.86
N THR A 146 -10.16 12.13 -10.70
CA THR A 146 -10.87 10.86 -10.55
C THR A 146 -12.23 11.08 -9.92
N ASP A 147 -13.27 10.59 -10.60
CA ASP A 147 -14.61 10.52 -10.03
C ASP A 147 -14.71 9.23 -9.20
N CYS A 148 -14.92 9.37 -7.90
CA CYS A 148 -15.13 8.26 -6.97
C CYS A 148 -16.48 8.39 -6.27
N SER A 149 -17.10 7.24 -5.94
CA SER A 149 -18.41 7.24 -5.28
C SER A 149 -18.33 7.77 -3.85
N VAL A 150 -17.26 7.43 -3.14
CA VAL A 150 -17.02 7.88 -1.76
C VAL A 150 -15.51 8.08 -1.54
N PHE A 151 -15.19 9.21 -0.91
CA PHE A 151 -13.90 9.43 -0.24
C PHE A 151 -14.16 9.70 1.24
N TYR A 152 -13.44 9.00 2.11
CA TYR A 152 -13.57 9.16 3.55
C TYR A 152 -12.21 9.08 4.24
N GLU A 153 -11.88 10.13 4.98
CA GLU A 153 -10.69 10.17 5.85
C GLU A 153 -11.04 9.65 7.24
N THR A 154 -10.25 8.71 7.76
CA THR A 154 -10.46 8.16 9.09
C THR A 154 -9.76 9.02 10.16
N PRO A 155 -10.28 9.06 11.39
CA PRO A 155 -9.58 9.73 12.50
C PRO A 155 -8.20 9.13 12.83
N MET A 156 -7.90 7.93 12.32
CA MET A 156 -6.65 7.19 12.57
C MET A 156 -5.58 7.43 11.50
N GLY A 157 -5.84 8.31 10.54
CA GLY A 157 -4.86 8.73 9.54
C GLY A 157 -4.91 7.96 8.21
N SER A 158 -5.74 6.92 8.08
CA SER A 158 -5.97 6.25 6.80
C SER A 158 -7.09 6.92 6.03
N CYS A 159 -7.23 6.62 4.72
CA CYS A 159 -8.43 6.99 3.97
C CYS A 159 -8.98 5.82 3.14
N PHE A 160 -10.26 5.93 2.78
CA PHE A 160 -10.98 4.99 1.92
C PHE A 160 -11.42 5.69 0.64
N ILE A 161 -11.18 5.04 -0.50
CA ILE A 161 -11.64 5.46 -1.82
C ILE A 161 -12.51 4.33 -2.38
N ILE A 162 -13.80 4.61 -2.63
CA ILE A 162 -14.76 3.63 -3.16
C ILE A 162 -15.10 4.00 -4.60
N LYS A 163 -15.02 3.03 -5.50
CA LYS A 163 -15.35 3.19 -6.92
C LYS A 163 -16.84 3.16 -7.18
#